data_e8da8117f1c2980803218c9f2e6fc1a8
#
_entry.id   e8da8117f1c2980803218c9f2e6fc1a8
#
_cell.length_a   1.000
_cell.length_b   1.000
_cell.length_c   1.000
_cell.angle_alpha   90.00
_cell.angle_beta   90.00
_cell.angle_gamma   90.00
#
_symmetry.space_group_name_H-M   'P 1'
#
loop_
_entity.id
_entity.type
_entity.pdbx_description
1 polymer ?
#
loop_
_entity_poly.entity_id
_entity_poly.type
_entity_poly.pdbx_seq_one_letter_code
_entity_poly.pdbx_strand_id
1 'polypeptide(L)'
;MKKTLVMFAGVLFISGVVLLSTASVSLAYGEHSQRLAANLLVLQGDLRQLLETDTSDIHLHSLSLRIKEKLGLLALLVRSANEQDSTSNTHNPEEFRQLLFLFGSSELKPLLSKLESLSGKYPLVLSPILQSTFSPVFFKKAEEMHLRLCSGCHSGAMAENTLPAFDLFRQSRSISRLEFAARMLTGLRGDQLTSLQNPLTDTELSVLISYYRNEVNELSK
;
A
#
# COMPACT_ATOMS: atom_id res chain seq x y z
N MET A 1 -25.86 -59.32 -62.34
CA MET A 1 -24.70 -58.84 -61.57
C MET A 1 -24.96 -57.41 -61.22
N LYS A 2 -25.46 -57.15 -59.98
CA LYS A 2 -25.70 -55.79 -59.49
C LYS A 2 -24.69 -55.52 -58.34
N LYS A 3 -23.81 -54.56 -58.55
CA LYS A 3 -22.84 -54.12 -57.55
C LYS A 3 -23.50 -53.03 -56.66
N THR A 4 -23.68 -53.35 -55.40
CA THR A 4 -24.21 -52.41 -54.37
C THR A 4 -23.04 -51.58 -53.80
N LEU A 5 -23.12 -50.29 -54.02
CA LEU A 5 -22.15 -49.29 -53.46
C LEU A 5 -22.63 -48.87 -52.10
N VAL A 6 -21.87 -49.22 -51.07
CA VAL A 6 -22.14 -48.77 -49.71
C VAL A 6 -21.39 -47.46 -49.49
N MET A 7 -22.13 -46.30 -49.31
CA MET A 7 -21.57 -45.05 -48.93
C MET A 7 -21.45 -45.00 -47.40
N PHE A 8 -20.23 -44.95 -46.87
CA PHE A 8 -19.97 -44.63 -45.50
C PHE A 8 -20.02 -43.10 -45.30
N ALA A 9 -21.04 -42.63 -44.62
CA ALA A 9 -21.12 -41.24 -44.16
C ALA A 9 -20.35 -41.11 -42.86
N GLY A 10 -19.14 -40.54 -42.97
CA GLY A 10 -18.35 -40.18 -41.77
C GLY A 10 -18.88 -38.91 -41.12
N VAL A 11 -19.46 -39.05 -39.95
CA VAL A 11 -19.86 -37.92 -39.09
C VAL A 11 -18.63 -37.43 -38.36
N LEU A 12 -18.12 -36.27 -38.80
CA LEU A 12 -17.05 -35.53 -38.10
C LEU A 12 -17.67 -34.81 -36.91
N PHE A 13 -17.46 -35.34 -35.69
CA PHE A 13 -17.73 -34.64 -34.45
C PHE A 13 -16.63 -33.61 -34.21
N ILE A 14 -16.88 -32.35 -34.51
CA ILE A 14 -16.02 -31.23 -34.10
C ILE A 14 -16.37 -30.89 -32.66
N SER A 15 -15.62 -31.48 -31.71
CA SER A 15 -15.66 -31.08 -30.31
C SER A 15 -15.02 -29.72 -30.17
N GLY A 16 -15.84 -28.66 -30.20
CA GLY A 16 -15.42 -27.30 -29.87
C GLY A 16 -15.12 -27.21 -28.39
N VAL A 17 -13.82 -27.27 -28.01
CA VAL A 17 -13.38 -26.91 -26.66
C VAL A 17 -13.50 -25.38 -26.52
N VAL A 18 -14.56 -24.93 -25.92
CA VAL A 18 -14.69 -23.53 -25.48
C VAL A 18 -13.75 -23.35 -24.31
N LEU A 19 -12.55 -22.82 -24.57
CA LEU A 19 -11.65 -22.28 -23.58
C LEU A 19 -12.32 -21.04 -22.98
N LEU A 20 -13.04 -21.23 -21.88
CA LEU A 20 -13.44 -20.15 -21.00
C LEU A 20 -12.16 -19.54 -20.42
N SER A 21 -11.60 -18.56 -21.13
CA SER A 21 -10.60 -17.64 -20.57
C SER A 21 -11.29 -16.90 -19.45
N THR A 22 -11.11 -17.35 -18.20
CA THR A 22 -11.39 -16.56 -17.03
C THR A 22 -10.41 -15.39 -17.07
N ALA A 23 -10.79 -14.32 -17.75
CA ALA A 23 -10.13 -13.04 -17.61
C ALA A 23 -10.24 -12.69 -16.11
N SER A 24 -9.15 -12.91 -15.38
CA SER A 24 -8.99 -12.33 -14.06
C SER A 24 -9.13 -10.83 -14.27
N VAL A 25 -10.29 -10.28 -13.92
CA VAL A 25 -10.47 -8.84 -13.82
C VAL A 25 -9.53 -8.42 -12.70
N SER A 26 -8.29 -8.09 -13.06
CA SER A 26 -7.43 -7.29 -12.22
C SER A 26 -8.18 -5.98 -12.05
N LEU A 27 -8.89 -5.85 -10.94
CA LEU A 27 -9.35 -4.55 -10.47
C LEU A 27 -8.08 -3.73 -10.27
N ALA A 28 -7.67 -3.03 -11.31
CA ALA A 28 -6.66 -2.00 -11.22
C ALA A 28 -7.28 -0.91 -10.35
N TYR A 29 -7.13 -1.04 -9.03
CA TYR A 29 -7.39 0.07 -8.11
C TYR A 29 -6.56 1.25 -8.62
N GLY A 30 -7.23 2.36 -8.90
CA GLY A 30 -6.56 3.57 -9.33
C GLY A 30 -5.53 4.04 -8.30
N GLU A 31 -4.57 4.82 -8.71
CA GLU A 31 -3.50 5.34 -7.84
C GLU A 31 -4.05 6.03 -6.59
N HIS A 32 -5.15 6.79 -6.71
CA HIS A 32 -5.76 7.48 -5.58
C HIS A 32 -6.44 6.53 -4.60
N SER A 33 -7.06 5.45 -5.06
CA SER A 33 -7.62 4.39 -4.21
C SER A 33 -6.52 3.66 -3.43
N GLN A 34 -5.37 3.39 -4.06
CA GLN A 34 -4.21 2.81 -3.39
C GLN A 34 -3.63 3.76 -2.33
N ARG A 35 -3.55 5.05 -2.61
CA ARG A 35 -3.11 6.07 -1.65
C ARG A 35 -4.05 6.21 -0.47
N LEU A 36 -5.37 6.17 -0.71
CA LEU A 36 -6.38 6.17 0.35
C LEU A 36 -6.19 4.95 1.26
N ALA A 37 -6.11 3.75 0.68
CA ALA A 37 -5.89 2.50 1.41
C ALA A 37 -4.59 2.51 2.22
N ALA A 38 -3.49 3.01 1.63
CA ALA A 38 -2.21 3.14 2.32
C ALA A 38 -2.29 4.13 3.50
N ASN A 39 -2.97 5.27 3.34
CA ASN A 39 -3.15 6.23 4.45
C ASN A 39 -3.98 5.66 5.59
N LEU A 40 -5.00 4.83 5.32
CA LEU A 40 -5.76 4.13 6.36
C LEU A 40 -4.87 3.20 7.18
N LEU A 41 -3.99 2.43 6.55
CA LEU A 41 -3.04 1.54 7.23
C LEU A 41 -2.01 2.31 8.06
N VAL A 42 -1.46 3.40 7.52
CA VAL A 42 -0.53 4.25 8.26
C VAL A 42 -1.20 4.88 9.48
N LEU A 43 -2.44 5.36 9.35
CA LEU A 43 -3.21 5.90 10.47
C LEU A 43 -3.46 4.85 11.56
N GLN A 44 -3.77 3.60 11.19
CA GLN A 44 -3.90 2.51 12.17
C GLN A 44 -2.59 2.29 12.94
N GLY A 45 -1.46 2.20 12.23
CA GLY A 45 -0.17 2.01 12.86
C GLY A 45 0.20 3.16 13.80
N ASP A 46 -0.02 4.41 13.36
CA ASP A 46 0.23 5.60 14.15
C ASP A 46 -0.68 5.66 15.40
N LEU A 47 -1.95 5.26 15.26
CA LEU A 47 -2.90 5.26 16.37
C LEU A 47 -2.62 4.13 17.37
N ARG A 48 -2.21 2.93 16.92
CA ARG A 48 -1.73 1.87 17.81
C ARG A 48 -0.52 2.36 18.61
N GLN A 49 0.45 2.97 17.94
CA GLN A 49 1.60 3.56 18.60
C GLN A 49 1.18 4.61 19.64
N LEU A 50 0.20 5.48 19.34
CA LEU A 50 -0.31 6.47 20.29
C LEU A 50 -0.98 5.81 21.52
N LEU A 51 -1.66 4.67 21.34
CA LEU A 51 -2.36 3.93 22.40
C LEU A 51 -1.43 3.08 23.28
N GLU A 52 -0.31 2.61 22.72
CA GLU A 52 0.59 1.66 23.36
C GLU A 52 1.77 2.36 24.09
N THR A 53 1.96 3.67 23.88
CA THR A 53 3.23 4.27 24.23
C THR A 53 3.26 4.88 25.62
N ASP A 54 4.27 4.44 26.37
CA ASP A 54 4.85 5.09 27.55
C ASP A 54 5.91 6.13 27.14
N THR A 55 5.65 6.83 26.03
CA THR A 55 6.64 7.69 25.34
C THR A 55 6.60 9.12 25.92
N SER A 56 7.69 9.87 25.72
CA SER A 56 7.78 11.28 26.13
C SER A 56 6.67 12.13 25.48
N ASP A 57 6.17 13.13 26.21
CA ASP A 57 5.09 14.05 25.78
C ASP A 57 5.32 14.68 24.40
N ILE A 58 6.57 14.96 24.03
CA ILE A 58 6.94 15.56 22.73
C ILE A 58 6.63 14.60 21.58
N HIS A 59 6.95 13.31 21.72
CA HIS A 59 6.67 12.31 20.68
C HIS A 59 5.16 12.08 20.52
N LEU A 60 4.43 12.04 21.64
CA LEU A 60 2.97 11.88 21.64
C LEU A 60 2.30 13.06 20.94
N HIS A 61 2.73 14.29 21.25
CA HIS A 61 2.21 15.48 20.59
C HIS A 61 2.44 15.47 19.07
N SER A 62 3.64 15.15 18.65
CA SER A 62 4.02 15.10 17.24
C SER A 62 3.28 13.99 16.49
N LEU A 63 3.08 12.84 17.14
CA LEU A 63 2.31 11.72 16.58
C LEU A 63 0.83 12.10 16.43
N SER A 64 0.26 12.77 17.43
CA SER A 64 -1.11 13.29 17.41
C SER A 64 -1.32 14.31 16.28
N LEU A 65 -0.38 15.24 16.07
CA LEU A 65 -0.42 16.19 14.95
C LEU A 65 -0.39 15.46 13.60
N ARG A 66 0.49 14.47 13.43
CA ARG A 66 0.58 13.68 12.21
C ARG A 66 -0.72 12.91 11.92
N ILE A 67 -1.34 12.32 12.93
CA ILE A 67 -2.65 11.66 12.81
C ILE A 67 -3.70 12.67 12.35
N LYS A 68 -3.77 13.82 12.99
CA LYS A 68 -4.72 14.88 12.65
C LYS A 68 -4.58 15.35 11.19
N GLU A 69 -3.35 15.62 10.75
CA GLU A 69 -3.06 16.01 9.37
C GLU A 69 -3.50 14.94 8.36
N LYS A 70 -3.16 13.67 8.63
CA LYS A 70 -3.55 12.56 7.76
C LYS A 70 -5.06 12.34 7.72
N LEU A 71 -5.76 12.47 8.84
CA LEU A 71 -7.23 12.42 8.88
C LEU A 71 -7.85 13.55 8.04
N GLY A 72 -7.28 14.76 8.09
CA GLY A 72 -7.70 15.88 7.25
C GLY A 72 -7.51 15.62 5.75
N LEU A 73 -6.45 14.91 5.38
CA LEU A 73 -6.15 14.54 3.99
C LEU A 73 -7.14 13.52 3.41
N LEU A 74 -7.74 12.66 4.23
CA LEU A 74 -8.62 11.58 3.76
C LEU A 74 -9.79 12.09 2.91
N ALA A 75 -10.39 13.23 3.25
CA ALA A 75 -11.50 13.79 2.48
C ALA A 75 -11.10 14.11 1.02
N LEU A 76 -9.88 14.62 0.82
CA LEU A 76 -9.33 14.88 -0.51
C LEU A 76 -9.06 13.55 -1.24
N LEU A 77 -8.43 12.58 -0.58
CA LEU A 77 -8.11 11.28 -1.17
C LEU A 77 -9.38 10.52 -1.59
N VAL A 78 -10.43 10.55 -0.76
CA VAL A 78 -11.74 9.95 -1.08
C VAL A 78 -12.33 10.58 -2.35
N ARG A 79 -12.29 11.92 -2.44
CA ARG A 79 -12.79 12.61 -3.64
C ARG A 79 -11.99 12.24 -4.87
N SER A 80 -10.66 12.29 -4.80
CA SER A 80 -9.79 11.94 -5.92
C SER A 80 -9.92 10.47 -6.34
N ALA A 81 -10.10 9.55 -5.39
CA ALA A 81 -10.37 8.14 -5.69
C ALA A 81 -11.71 7.95 -6.41
N ASN A 82 -12.77 8.63 -5.95
CA ASN A 82 -14.07 8.56 -6.62
C ASN A 82 -14.08 9.22 -8.01
N GLU A 83 -13.30 10.29 -8.21
CA GLU A 83 -13.14 10.92 -9.53
C GLU A 83 -12.37 10.04 -10.51
N GLN A 84 -11.38 9.28 -10.03
CA GLN A 84 -10.61 8.35 -10.84
C GLN A 84 -11.42 7.09 -11.21
N ASP A 85 -12.18 6.56 -10.27
CA ASP A 85 -13.00 5.35 -10.44
C ASP A 85 -14.42 5.70 -10.92
N SER A 86 -14.54 6.56 -11.91
CA SER A 86 -15.78 7.19 -12.41
C SER A 86 -16.95 6.24 -12.72
N THR A 87 -16.77 4.93 -12.62
CA THR A 87 -17.81 3.90 -12.82
C THR A 87 -18.51 3.45 -11.55
N SER A 88 -17.99 3.77 -10.38
CA SER A 88 -18.63 3.41 -9.10
C SER A 88 -18.18 4.38 -8.01
N ASN A 89 -19.10 5.14 -7.42
CA ASN A 89 -18.88 5.89 -6.17
C ASN A 89 -18.64 4.89 -5.02
N THR A 90 -17.47 4.25 -5.04
CA THR A 90 -17.13 3.16 -4.12
C THR A 90 -16.81 3.65 -2.73
N HIS A 91 -16.37 4.90 -2.61
CA HIS A 91 -15.92 5.48 -1.34
C HIS A 91 -16.95 6.48 -0.81
N ASN A 92 -17.60 6.14 0.31
CA ASN A 92 -18.58 7.03 0.94
C ASN A 92 -17.88 8.09 1.80
N PRO A 93 -17.93 9.39 1.45
CA PRO A 93 -17.25 10.45 2.20
C PRO A 93 -17.69 10.56 3.67
N GLU A 94 -18.94 10.20 3.99
CA GLU A 94 -19.46 10.29 5.35
C GLU A 94 -18.75 9.34 6.31
N GLU A 95 -18.36 8.14 5.85
CA GLU A 95 -17.62 7.18 6.66
C GLU A 95 -16.28 7.76 7.14
N PHE A 96 -15.68 8.65 6.36
CA PHE A 96 -14.39 9.28 6.66
C PHE A 96 -14.53 10.53 7.54
N ARG A 97 -15.65 11.27 7.44
CA ARG A 97 -15.92 12.42 8.33
C ARG A 97 -16.02 11.99 9.80
N GLN A 98 -16.60 10.83 10.07
CA GLN A 98 -16.71 10.27 11.42
C GLN A 98 -15.34 10.09 12.09
N LEU A 99 -14.28 9.82 11.33
CA LEU A 99 -12.93 9.64 11.89
C LEU A 99 -12.41 10.93 12.55
N LEU A 100 -12.61 12.08 11.92
CA LEU A 100 -12.21 13.38 12.50
C LEU A 100 -12.99 13.69 13.77
N PHE A 101 -14.27 13.39 13.81
CA PHE A 101 -15.09 13.55 15.01
C PHE A 101 -14.58 12.68 16.16
N LEU A 102 -14.35 11.39 15.93
CA LEU A 102 -13.83 10.46 16.95
C LEU A 102 -12.46 10.91 17.49
N PHE A 103 -11.59 11.40 16.61
CA PHE A 103 -10.29 11.93 17.03
C PHE A 103 -10.43 13.19 17.87
N GLY A 104 -11.29 14.13 17.46
CA GLY A 104 -11.57 15.37 18.19
C GLY A 104 -12.20 15.13 19.57
N SER A 105 -12.99 14.06 19.71
CA SER A 105 -13.61 13.63 20.98
C SER A 105 -12.68 12.76 21.84
N SER A 106 -11.44 12.54 21.42
CA SER A 106 -10.46 11.65 22.07
C SER A 106 -10.92 10.20 22.21
N GLU A 107 -11.83 9.75 21.33
CA GLU A 107 -12.34 8.39 21.28
C GLU A 107 -11.41 7.50 20.45
N LEU A 108 -10.16 7.31 20.93
CA LEU A 108 -9.08 6.68 20.15
C LEU A 108 -9.33 5.21 19.86
N LYS A 109 -9.92 4.42 20.78
CA LYS A 109 -10.24 3.00 20.53
C LYS A 109 -11.38 2.83 19.52
N PRO A 110 -12.51 3.54 19.60
CA PRO A 110 -13.51 3.56 18.52
C PRO A 110 -12.94 4.02 17.18
N LEU A 111 -12.06 5.02 17.17
CA LEU A 111 -11.37 5.47 15.97
C LEU A 111 -10.53 4.33 15.34
N LEU A 112 -9.76 3.60 16.14
CA LEU A 112 -8.95 2.47 15.66
C LEU A 112 -9.85 1.38 15.04
N SER A 113 -10.91 0.99 15.73
CA SER A 113 -11.86 0.01 15.22
C SER A 113 -12.50 0.44 13.89
N LYS A 114 -12.85 1.72 13.76
CA LYS A 114 -13.39 2.27 12.51
C LYS A 114 -12.37 2.27 11.38
N LEU A 115 -11.11 2.62 11.65
CA LEU A 115 -10.02 2.57 10.68
C LEU A 115 -9.76 1.13 10.20
N GLU A 116 -9.80 0.13 11.11
CA GLU A 116 -9.66 -1.28 10.77
C GLU A 116 -10.79 -1.76 9.87
N SER A 117 -12.04 -1.39 10.18
CA SER A 117 -13.20 -1.67 9.33
C SER A 117 -13.06 -1.08 7.94
N LEU A 118 -12.62 0.20 7.84
CA LEU A 118 -12.41 0.87 6.56
C LEU A 118 -11.26 0.25 5.75
N SER A 119 -10.18 -0.16 6.39
CA SER A 119 -9.08 -0.85 5.69
C SER A 119 -9.50 -2.24 5.18
N GLY A 120 -10.39 -2.92 5.87
CA GLY A 120 -11.00 -4.16 5.37
C GLY A 120 -11.90 -3.92 4.16
N LYS A 121 -12.62 -2.79 4.15
CA LYS A 121 -13.51 -2.39 3.06
C LYS A 121 -12.73 -1.85 1.83
N TYR A 122 -11.64 -1.14 2.07
CA TYR A 122 -10.77 -0.52 1.07
C TYR A 122 -9.35 -1.06 1.20
N PRO A 123 -9.07 -2.30 0.80
CA PRO A 123 -7.79 -2.94 1.03
C PRO A 123 -6.69 -2.35 0.14
N LEU A 124 -5.49 -2.23 0.71
CA LEU A 124 -4.30 -1.93 -0.08
C LEU A 124 -3.89 -3.17 -0.88
N VAL A 125 -3.91 -3.06 -2.20
CA VAL A 125 -3.52 -4.14 -3.11
C VAL A 125 -2.08 -3.92 -3.58
N LEU A 126 -1.16 -4.69 -3.04
CA LEU A 126 0.27 -4.59 -3.36
C LEU A 126 0.73 -5.58 -4.43
N SER A 127 -0.20 -6.28 -5.10
CA SER A 127 0.14 -7.34 -6.05
C SER A 127 1.13 -6.91 -7.14
N PRO A 128 1.04 -5.72 -7.77
CA PRO A 128 2.07 -5.28 -8.69
C PRO A 128 3.41 -4.95 -8.02
N ILE A 129 3.34 -4.34 -6.81
CA ILE A 129 4.51 -3.81 -6.10
C ILE A 129 5.35 -4.93 -5.45
N LEU A 130 4.73 -6.02 -5.03
CA LEU A 130 5.42 -7.07 -4.25
C LEU A 130 5.80 -8.32 -5.06
N GLN A 131 5.55 -8.35 -6.36
CA GLN A 131 5.83 -9.51 -7.22
C GLN A 131 7.22 -9.54 -7.85
N SER A 132 8.07 -8.56 -7.60
CA SER A 132 9.39 -8.52 -8.23
C SER A 132 10.29 -9.63 -7.66
N THR A 133 10.71 -10.51 -8.55
CA THR A 133 11.79 -11.47 -8.35
C THR A 133 13.09 -10.70 -8.09
N PHE A 134 13.67 -10.92 -6.91
CA PHE A 134 14.91 -10.27 -6.52
C PHE A 134 16.08 -10.81 -7.34
N SER A 135 16.83 -9.90 -7.95
CA SER A 135 18.16 -10.19 -8.47
C SER A 135 19.21 -9.35 -7.74
N PRO A 136 20.48 -9.78 -7.71
CA PRO A 136 21.57 -9.00 -7.12
C PRO A 136 21.69 -7.58 -7.71
N VAL A 137 21.29 -7.40 -8.97
CA VAL A 137 21.27 -6.09 -9.65
C VAL A 137 20.27 -5.14 -9.01
N PHE A 138 19.07 -5.65 -8.68
CA PHE A 138 18.06 -4.84 -8.01
C PHE A 138 18.45 -4.46 -6.59
N PHE A 139 19.15 -5.34 -5.88
CA PHE A 139 19.66 -5.05 -4.54
C PHE A 139 20.64 -3.88 -4.57
N LYS A 140 21.62 -3.90 -5.49
CA LYS A 140 22.58 -2.81 -5.66
C LYS A 140 21.87 -1.48 -6.02
N LYS A 141 20.87 -1.54 -6.90
CA LYS A 141 20.05 -0.36 -7.23
C LYS A 141 19.32 0.18 -6.00
N ALA A 142 18.75 -0.68 -5.16
CA ALA A 142 18.08 -0.27 -3.92
C ALA A 142 19.04 0.38 -2.92
N GLU A 143 20.26 -0.17 -2.77
CA GLU A 143 21.30 0.41 -1.94
C GLU A 143 21.70 1.82 -2.44
N GLU A 144 21.93 1.97 -3.72
CA GLU A 144 22.22 3.28 -4.33
C GLU A 144 21.09 4.29 -4.11
N MET A 145 19.83 3.85 -4.24
CA MET A 145 18.65 4.68 -3.97
C MET A 145 18.57 5.06 -2.49
N HIS A 146 18.79 4.10 -1.57
CA HIS A 146 18.81 4.36 -0.14
C HIS A 146 19.85 5.41 0.21
N LEU A 147 21.09 5.24 -0.23
CA LEU A 147 22.19 6.18 0.04
C LEU A 147 21.89 7.58 -0.49
N ARG A 148 21.28 7.68 -1.63
CA ARG A 148 21.01 8.97 -2.28
C ARG A 148 19.78 9.69 -1.77
N LEU A 149 18.70 8.95 -1.47
CA LEU A 149 17.37 9.52 -1.21
C LEU A 149 16.91 9.40 0.24
N CYS A 150 17.43 8.45 1.00
CA CYS A 150 16.86 8.07 2.29
C CYS A 150 17.84 8.22 3.46
N SER A 151 19.12 7.85 3.27
CA SER A 151 20.09 7.72 4.37
C SER A 151 20.35 9.03 5.10
N GLY A 152 20.28 10.18 4.41
CA GLY A 152 20.49 11.49 5.04
C GLY A 152 19.54 11.78 6.21
N CYS A 153 18.30 11.26 6.15
CA CYS A 153 17.31 11.42 7.21
C CYS A 153 17.10 10.14 8.04
N HIS A 154 17.26 8.97 7.42
CA HIS A 154 16.86 7.68 7.97
C HIS A 154 18.02 6.80 8.45
N SER A 155 19.22 7.35 8.58
CA SER A 155 20.42 6.64 9.07
C SER A 155 20.53 6.54 10.60
N GLY A 156 19.55 7.03 11.34
CA GLY A 156 19.62 7.11 12.82
C GLY A 156 20.51 8.23 13.36
N ALA A 157 21.23 8.97 12.49
CA ALA A 157 22.15 10.02 12.90
C ALA A 157 21.47 11.32 13.40
N MET A 158 20.15 11.41 13.27
CA MET A 158 19.35 12.60 13.62
C MET A 158 18.61 12.46 14.96
N ALA A 159 19.20 11.75 15.94
CA ALA A 159 18.59 11.50 17.24
C ALA A 159 18.33 12.77 18.05
N GLU A 160 18.96 13.91 17.71
CA GLU A 160 18.80 15.19 18.40
C GLU A 160 17.60 16.00 17.89
N ASN A 161 16.95 15.60 16.83
CA ASN A 161 15.77 16.30 16.31
C ASN A 161 14.52 15.95 17.13
N THR A 162 13.63 16.91 17.30
CA THR A 162 12.32 16.74 17.97
C THR A 162 11.45 15.65 17.33
N LEU A 163 11.70 15.31 16.09
CA LEU A 163 11.08 14.20 15.33
C LEU A 163 12.14 13.49 14.49
N PRO A 164 12.97 12.63 15.09
CA PRO A 164 13.92 11.87 14.32
C PRO A 164 13.19 10.96 13.34
N ALA A 165 13.67 10.93 12.10
CA ALA A 165 13.18 9.95 11.14
C ALA A 165 13.54 8.54 11.61
N PHE A 166 12.60 7.59 11.48
CA PHE A 166 12.86 6.20 11.84
C PHE A 166 13.96 5.61 10.97
N ASP A 167 14.83 4.79 11.57
CA ASP A 167 15.69 3.87 10.82
C ASP A 167 14.80 2.89 10.02
N LEU A 168 14.89 2.93 8.70
CA LEU A 168 14.02 2.15 7.81
C LEU A 168 14.27 0.64 7.91
N PHE A 169 15.51 0.21 8.18
CA PHE A 169 15.80 -1.22 8.39
C PHE A 169 15.18 -1.73 9.67
N ARG A 170 15.24 -0.95 10.75
CA ARG A 170 14.61 -1.30 12.01
C ARG A 170 13.09 -1.28 11.88
N GLN A 171 12.54 -0.23 11.28
CA GLN A 171 11.10 -0.07 11.10
C GLN A 171 10.51 -1.19 10.25
N SER A 172 11.16 -1.56 9.14
CA SER A 172 10.67 -2.62 8.25
C SER A 172 10.51 -3.98 8.95
N ARG A 173 11.29 -4.22 10.00
CA ARG A 173 11.25 -5.45 10.81
C ARG A 173 10.29 -5.38 12.00
N SER A 174 9.97 -4.17 12.48
CA SER A 174 9.12 -3.97 13.66
C SER A 174 7.62 -3.92 13.34
N ILE A 175 7.26 -3.65 12.09
CA ILE A 175 5.88 -3.56 11.63
C ILE A 175 5.58 -4.58 10.52
N SER A 176 4.30 -4.79 10.20
CA SER A 176 3.91 -5.70 9.13
C SER A 176 4.44 -5.22 7.77
N ARG A 177 4.68 -6.18 6.84
CA ARG A 177 5.11 -5.84 5.47
C ARG A 177 4.13 -4.90 4.78
N LEU A 178 2.84 -5.11 5.00
CA LEU A 178 1.79 -4.30 4.42
C LEU A 178 1.82 -2.86 4.94
N GLU A 179 1.99 -2.68 6.25
CA GLU A 179 2.11 -1.36 6.86
C GLU A 179 3.40 -0.65 6.41
N PHE A 180 4.52 -1.37 6.36
CA PHE A 180 5.77 -0.80 5.87
C PHE A 180 5.65 -0.34 4.42
N ALA A 181 5.04 -1.15 3.56
CA ALA A 181 4.76 -0.78 2.18
C ALA A 181 3.82 0.44 2.08
N ALA A 182 2.78 0.50 2.92
CA ALA A 182 1.89 1.66 2.99
C ALA A 182 2.65 2.93 3.39
N ARG A 183 3.57 2.84 4.35
CA ARG A 183 4.43 3.97 4.75
C ARG A 183 5.39 4.40 3.64
N MET A 184 5.95 3.46 2.91
CA MET A 184 6.80 3.75 1.75
C MET A 184 6.01 4.41 0.62
N LEU A 185 4.78 3.97 0.37
CA LEU A 185 3.90 4.52 -0.66
C LEU A 185 3.48 5.97 -0.34
N THR A 186 3.23 6.28 0.94
CA THR A 186 2.74 7.60 1.40
C THR A 186 3.85 8.51 1.92
N GLY A 187 5.05 8.02 2.12
CA GLY A 187 6.03 8.54 3.06
C GLY A 187 7.13 9.42 2.51
N LEU A 188 7.29 9.56 1.21
CA LEU A 188 8.24 10.55 0.71
C LEU A 188 7.66 11.94 0.91
N ARG A 189 8.04 12.56 2.02
CA ARG A 189 7.83 13.98 2.24
C ARG A 189 8.80 14.73 1.33
N GLY A 190 8.32 15.10 0.14
CA GLY A 190 8.82 16.25 -0.53
C GLY A 190 8.42 17.54 0.22
N ASP A 191 8.69 18.68 -0.36
CA ASP A 191 8.09 19.93 0.05
C ASP A 191 6.54 19.85 -0.01
N GLN A 192 5.86 20.89 0.45
CA GLN A 192 4.39 20.95 0.45
C GLN A 192 3.76 20.72 -0.94
N LEU A 193 4.51 20.95 -2.01
CA LEU A 193 4.05 20.79 -3.39
C LEU A 193 4.13 19.34 -3.87
N THR A 194 5.08 18.55 -3.36
CA THR A 194 5.32 17.16 -3.76
C THR A 194 4.71 16.14 -2.80
N SER A 195 4.11 16.57 -1.70
CA SER A 195 3.59 15.70 -0.62
C SER A 195 2.48 14.73 -1.06
N LEU A 196 1.83 14.99 -2.19
CA LEU A 196 0.75 14.16 -2.72
C LEU A 196 1.21 13.12 -3.76
N GLN A 197 2.45 13.22 -4.26
CA GLN A 197 2.96 12.29 -5.27
C GLN A 197 4.22 11.60 -4.77
N ASN A 198 4.21 10.28 -4.78
CA ASN A 198 5.41 9.51 -4.58
C ASN A 198 6.21 9.49 -5.90
N PRO A 199 7.46 10.00 -5.93
CA PRO A 199 8.26 10.03 -7.14
C PRO A 199 8.82 8.65 -7.55
N LEU A 200 8.68 7.64 -6.68
CA LEU A 200 9.16 6.28 -6.94
C LEU A 200 8.13 5.49 -7.74
N THR A 201 8.61 4.78 -8.73
CA THR A 201 7.81 3.79 -9.46
C THR A 201 7.48 2.59 -8.57
N ASP A 202 6.45 1.83 -8.93
CA ASP A 202 6.08 0.60 -8.22
C ASP A 202 7.25 -0.40 -8.14
N THR A 203 8.05 -0.48 -9.20
CA THR A 203 9.27 -1.32 -9.21
C THR A 203 10.31 -0.82 -8.20
N GLU A 204 10.54 0.47 -8.13
CA GLU A 204 11.49 1.07 -7.17
C GLU A 204 11.01 0.90 -5.73
N LEU A 205 9.72 1.08 -5.48
CA LEU A 205 9.12 0.80 -4.18
C LEU A 205 9.28 -0.67 -3.78
N SER A 206 8.98 -1.58 -4.70
CA SER A 206 9.14 -3.02 -4.48
C SER A 206 10.57 -3.40 -4.10
N VAL A 207 11.53 -2.89 -4.86
CA VAL A 207 12.95 -3.14 -4.67
C VAL A 207 13.43 -2.60 -3.31
N LEU A 208 13.02 -1.37 -2.94
CA LEU A 208 13.35 -0.78 -1.64
C LEU A 208 12.70 -1.52 -0.46
N ILE A 209 11.42 -1.90 -0.56
CA ILE A 209 10.74 -2.65 0.50
C ILE A 209 11.48 -3.94 0.81
N SER A 210 11.88 -4.67 -0.22
CA SER A 210 12.58 -5.93 -0.02
C SER A 210 14.03 -5.74 0.44
N TYR A 211 14.70 -4.67 0.00
CA TYR A 211 16.03 -4.28 0.48
C TYR A 211 16.02 -4.03 2.00
N TYR A 212 15.08 -3.23 2.50
CA TYR A 212 14.98 -2.93 3.93
C TYR A 212 14.61 -4.15 4.77
N ARG A 213 13.86 -5.08 4.21
CA ARG A 213 13.48 -6.34 4.89
C ARG A 213 14.53 -7.43 4.77
N ASN A 214 15.63 -7.22 4.05
CA ASN A 214 16.68 -8.21 3.77
C ASN A 214 16.14 -9.51 3.14
N GLU A 215 15.10 -9.42 2.30
CA GLU A 215 14.47 -10.60 1.67
C GLU A 215 15.40 -11.36 0.71
N VAL A 216 16.55 -10.78 0.36
CA VAL A 216 17.56 -11.41 -0.51
C VAL A 216 18.27 -12.57 0.17
N ASN A 217 18.45 -12.52 1.50
CA ASN A 217 19.17 -13.55 2.23
C ASN A 217 18.35 -14.83 2.46
N GLU A 218 17.04 -14.80 2.27
CA GLU A 218 16.18 -15.97 2.42
C GLU A 218 16.11 -16.83 1.15
N LEU A 219 16.42 -16.25 -0.02
CA LEU A 219 16.41 -16.96 -1.32
C LEU A 219 17.75 -17.64 -1.64
N SER A 220 18.79 -17.37 -0.86
CA SER A 220 20.14 -17.95 -1.04
C SER A 220 20.47 -19.09 -0.06
N LYS A 221 19.51 -19.53 0.76
CA LYS A 221 19.57 -20.70 1.62
C LYS A 221 18.70 -21.81 1.10
#